data_e33207cf68894c3e419c0d85b5501e22
#
_entry.id   e33207cf68894c3e419c0d85b5501e22
#
_cell.length_a   1.000
_cell.length_b   1.000
_cell.length_c   1.000
_cell.angle_alpha   90.00
_cell.angle_beta   90.00
_cell.angle_gamma   90.00
#
_symmetry.space_group_name_H-M   'P 1'
#
loop_
_entity.id
_entity.type
_entity.pdbx_description
1 polymer ?
#
loop_
_entity_poly.entity_id
_entity_poly.type
_entity_poly.pdbx_seq_one_letter_code
_entity_poly.pdbx_strand_id
1 'polypeptide(L)'
;MTRSQELSTALAAVKERVHVAADAAGRDPDEIELLPVTKFFPATDIEELYRLGCRAFGESRDQEAADKVLEVGHADIQWHMVGNLQRNKAKSVAHWAYSVHSVDSPRLAAALDTARGAGERREPLHVYLQISLDGDTARGGLDIADLAGVDELCAQVAASEHLELAGLMALPPREADPDQAFRGLQQEHERVQQSYPQANRLSAGMSNDLETAIKYGSTCVRVGTALMGPRPLTSR
;
A
#
# COMPACT_ATOMS: atom_id res chain seq x y z
N MET A 1 -28.40 -8.24 -9.30
CA MET A 1 -27.53 -7.05 -9.32
C MET A 1 -26.41 -7.35 -10.32
N THR A 2 -26.04 -6.43 -11.18
CA THR A 2 -24.89 -6.61 -12.09
C THR A 2 -23.57 -6.37 -11.33
N ARG A 3 -22.45 -6.88 -11.86
CA ARG A 3 -21.12 -6.66 -11.25
C ARG A 3 -20.80 -5.17 -11.08
N SER A 4 -21.13 -4.35 -12.07
CA SER A 4 -20.98 -2.89 -12.00
C SER A 4 -21.79 -2.26 -10.86
N GLN A 5 -23.04 -2.70 -10.66
CA GLN A 5 -23.87 -2.23 -9.55
C GLN A 5 -23.33 -2.67 -8.17
N GLU A 6 -22.80 -3.90 -8.07
CA GLU A 6 -22.16 -4.40 -6.84
C GLU A 6 -20.96 -3.55 -6.47
N LEU A 7 -20.04 -3.31 -7.43
CA LEU A 7 -18.85 -2.51 -7.23
C LEU A 7 -19.19 -1.05 -6.88
N SER A 8 -20.17 -0.45 -7.57
CA SER A 8 -20.62 0.91 -7.29
C SER A 8 -21.17 1.04 -5.86
N THR A 9 -22.04 0.11 -5.45
CA THR A 9 -22.63 0.12 -4.11
C THR A 9 -21.57 -0.10 -3.04
N ALA A 10 -20.67 -1.07 -3.25
CA ALA A 10 -19.59 -1.37 -2.30
C ALA A 10 -18.60 -0.21 -2.18
N LEU A 11 -18.23 0.44 -3.31
CA LEU A 11 -17.34 1.60 -3.32
C LEU A 11 -17.94 2.77 -2.53
N ALA A 12 -19.23 3.06 -2.76
CA ALA A 12 -19.93 4.11 -2.03
C ALA A 12 -19.95 3.83 -0.52
N ALA A 13 -20.25 2.58 -0.12
CA ALA A 13 -20.26 2.19 1.29
C ALA A 13 -18.88 2.29 1.95
N VAL A 14 -17.80 1.91 1.25
CA VAL A 14 -16.44 2.02 1.78
C VAL A 14 -16.00 3.48 1.86
N LYS A 15 -16.31 4.31 0.86
CA LYS A 15 -16.02 5.75 0.90
C LYS A 15 -16.72 6.43 2.09
N GLU A 16 -17.98 6.08 2.34
CA GLU A 16 -18.72 6.59 3.50
C GLU A 16 -18.06 6.18 4.83
N ARG A 17 -17.59 4.93 4.96
CA ARG A 17 -16.84 4.49 6.15
C ARG A 17 -15.57 5.31 6.36
N VAL A 18 -14.80 5.58 5.29
CA VAL A 18 -13.60 6.40 5.36
C VAL A 18 -13.94 7.82 5.80
N HIS A 19 -14.98 8.41 5.22
CA HIS A 19 -15.45 9.76 5.56
C HIS A 19 -15.84 9.87 7.03
N VAL A 20 -16.71 8.98 7.50
CA VAL A 20 -17.16 8.95 8.92
C VAL A 20 -15.98 8.74 9.88
N ALA A 21 -15.03 7.87 9.52
CA ALA A 21 -13.85 7.63 10.35
C ALA A 21 -12.91 8.83 10.40
N ALA A 22 -12.72 9.54 9.28
CA ALA A 22 -11.95 10.77 9.21
C ALA A 22 -12.57 11.87 10.07
N ASP A 23 -13.86 12.11 9.92
CA ASP A 23 -14.61 13.10 10.73
C ASP A 23 -14.50 12.79 12.22
N ALA A 24 -14.67 11.52 12.61
CA ALA A 24 -14.54 11.08 13.99
C ALA A 24 -13.12 11.30 14.56
N ALA A 25 -12.11 11.27 13.70
CA ALA A 25 -10.71 11.52 14.05
C ALA A 25 -10.32 13.01 13.93
N GLY A 26 -11.23 13.90 13.52
CA GLY A 26 -10.96 15.32 13.29
C GLY A 26 -10.02 15.57 12.11
N ARG A 27 -10.03 14.69 11.10
CA ARG A 27 -9.16 14.72 9.91
C ARG A 27 -9.97 15.03 8.65
N ASP A 28 -9.30 15.60 7.67
CA ASP A 28 -9.88 15.78 6.34
C ASP A 28 -9.97 14.43 5.62
N PRO A 29 -11.16 13.97 5.17
CA PRO A 29 -11.30 12.75 4.39
C PRO A 29 -10.46 12.73 3.11
N ASP A 30 -10.18 13.87 2.51
CA ASP A 30 -9.38 13.98 1.29
C ASP A 30 -7.87 13.69 1.52
N GLU A 31 -7.41 13.67 2.78
CA GLU A 31 -6.07 13.23 3.15
C GLU A 31 -5.92 11.69 3.12
N ILE A 32 -7.02 10.95 3.00
CA ILE A 32 -7.04 9.50 3.13
C ILE A 32 -7.33 8.84 1.79
N GLU A 33 -6.31 8.27 1.21
CA GLU A 33 -6.44 7.48 0.00
C GLU A 33 -7.17 6.16 0.27
N LEU A 34 -8.28 5.92 -0.40
CA LEU A 34 -8.89 4.60 -0.50
C LEU A 34 -8.23 3.83 -1.65
N LEU A 35 -7.40 2.84 -1.33
CA LEU A 35 -6.72 1.99 -2.29
C LEU A 35 -7.48 0.66 -2.49
N PRO A 36 -8.23 0.48 -3.59
CA PRO A 36 -8.83 -0.80 -3.96
C PRO A 36 -7.75 -1.86 -4.18
N VAL A 37 -7.83 -2.99 -3.46
CA VAL A 37 -6.93 -4.14 -3.64
C VAL A 37 -7.61 -5.16 -4.54
N THR A 38 -7.17 -5.21 -5.79
CA THR A 38 -7.83 -5.92 -6.91
C THR A 38 -7.21 -7.29 -7.24
N LYS A 39 -6.29 -7.76 -6.38
CA LYS A 39 -5.71 -9.11 -6.53
C LYS A 39 -6.80 -10.18 -6.66
N PHE A 40 -6.58 -11.14 -7.57
CA PHE A 40 -7.49 -12.25 -7.91
C PHE A 40 -8.75 -11.84 -8.70
N PHE A 41 -8.99 -10.58 -8.96
CA PHE A 41 -10.12 -10.11 -9.74
C PHE A 41 -9.67 -9.70 -11.14
N PRO A 42 -10.53 -9.82 -12.16
CA PRO A 42 -10.16 -9.57 -13.55
C PRO A 42 -9.96 -8.06 -13.83
N ALA A 43 -9.28 -7.74 -14.93
CA ALA A 43 -9.10 -6.38 -15.42
C ALA A 43 -10.42 -5.65 -15.66
N THR A 44 -11.48 -6.36 -16.03
CA THR A 44 -12.83 -5.80 -16.20
C THR A 44 -13.39 -5.16 -14.93
N ASP A 45 -13.06 -5.68 -13.75
CA ASP A 45 -13.47 -5.07 -12.47
C ASP A 45 -12.70 -3.77 -12.22
N ILE A 46 -11.43 -3.71 -12.63
CA ILE A 46 -10.61 -2.49 -12.56
C ILE A 46 -11.16 -1.41 -13.48
N GLU A 47 -11.55 -1.79 -14.70
CA GLU A 47 -12.22 -0.89 -15.65
C GLU A 47 -13.52 -0.29 -15.09
N GLU A 48 -14.33 -1.09 -14.40
CA GLU A 48 -15.54 -0.58 -13.74
C GLU A 48 -15.19 0.40 -12.61
N LEU A 49 -14.22 0.08 -11.75
CA LEU A 49 -13.77 0.98 -10.69
C LEU A 49 -13.11 2.26 -11.25
N TYR A 50 -12.39 2.16 -12.36
CA TYR A 50 -11.84 3.32 -13.06
C TYR A 50 -12.95 4.26 -13.57
N ARG A 51 -14.03 3.72 -14.16
CA ARG A 51 -15.22 4.51 -14.56
C ARG A 51 -15.92 5.16 -13.37
N LEU A 52 -15.85 4.53 -12.19
CA LEU A 52 -16.35 5.08 -10.92
C LEU A 52 -15.40 6.09 -10.26
N GLY A 53 -14.29 6.45 -10.93
CA GLY A 53 -13.36 7.49 -10.52
C GLY A 53 -12.15 7.01 -9.75
N CYS A 54 -11.93 5.70 -9.55
CA CYS A 54 -10.69 5.19 -8.95
C CYS A 54 -9.51 5.39 -9.91
N ARG A 55 -8.36 5.80 -9.36
CA ARG A 55 -7.12 6.01 -10.13
C ARG A 55 -5.92 5.30 -9.53
N ALA A 56 -6.08 4.65 -8.38
CA ALA A 56 -5.06 3.86 -7.72
C ALA A 56 -5.58 2.45 -7.48
N PHE A 57 -4.72 1.43 -7.67
CA PHE A 57 -5.08 0.02 -7.48
C PHE A 57 -3.93 -0.77 -6.86
N GLY A 58 -4.25 -1.59 -5.86
CA GLY A 58 -3.30 -2.43 -5.14
C GLY A 58 -3.27 -3.85 -5.66
N GLU A 59 -2.08 -4.33 -6.00
CA GLU A 59 -1.84 -5.71 -6.44
C GLU A 59 -0.84 -6.42 -5.51
N SER A 60 -0.95 -7.75 -5.39
CA SER A 60 -0.08 -8.50 -4.49
C SER A 60 0.84 -9.51 -5.18
N ARG A 61 0.69 -9.71 -6.47
CA ARG A 61 1.46 -10.65 -7.28
C ARG A 61 1.96 -9.97 -8.54
N ASP A 62 3.29 -9.95 -8.71
CA ASP A 62 3.94 -9.28 -9.83
C ASP A 62 3.40 -9.71 -11.19
N GLN A 63 3.33 -11.02 -11.46
CA GLN A 63 2.88 -11.51 -12.77
C GLN A 63 1.44 -11.11 -13.08
N GLU A 64 0.53 -11.29 -12.13
CA GLU A 64 -0.88 -10.90 -12.26
C GLU A 64 -1.03 -9.40 -12.49
N ALA A 65 -0.24 -8.60 -11.77
CA ALA A 65 -0.24 -7.14 -11.91
C ALA A 65 0.27 -6.70 -13.27
N ALA A 66 1.39 -7.23 -13.74
CA ALA A 66 1.98 -6.88 -15.03
C ALA A 66 1.00 -7.16 -16.19
N ASP A 67 0.31 -8.31 -16.15
CA ASP A 67 -0.69 -8.66 -17.16
C ASP A 67 -1.87 -7.68 -17.14
N LYS A 68 -2.39 -7.32 -15.95
CA LYS A 68 -3.47 -6.34 -15.79
C LYS A 68 -3.10 -4.93 -16.23
N VAL A 69 -1.88 -4.47 -15.89
CA VAL A 69 -1.36 -3.16 -16.34
C VAL A 69 -1.40 -3.04 -17.86
N LEU A 70 -0.98 -4.10 -18.55
CA LEU A 70 -1.01 -4.15 -20.03
C LEU A 70 -2.44 -4.23 -20.57
N GLU A 71 -3.31 -5.03 -19.97
CA GLU A 71 -4.69 -5.23 -20.42
C GLU A 71 -5.53 -3.96 -20.23
N VAL A 72 -5.41 -3.29 -19.08
CA VAL A 72 -6.17 -2.06 -18.75
C VAL A 72 -5.64 -0.85 -19.53
N GLY A 73 -4.32 -0.68 -19.64
CA GLY A 73 -3.68 0.29 -20.53
C GLY A 73 -3.91 1.78 -20.22
N HIS A 74 -4.57 2.15 -19.11
CA HIS A 74 -4.77 3.55 -18.71
C HIS A 74 -3.51 4.13 -18.07
N ALA A 75 -2.91 5.14 -18.70
CA ALA A 75 -1.64 5.71 -18.27
C ALA A 75 -1.72 6.53 -16.96
N ASP A 76 -2.92 6.97 -16.58
CA ASP A 76 -3.18 7.75 -15.36
C ASP A 76 -3.48 6.90 -14.13
N ILE A 77 -3.40 5.56 -14.26
CA ILE A 77 -3.55 4.66 -13.12
C ILE A 77 -2.22 4.56 -12.34
N GLN A 78 -2.32 4.76 -11.05
CA GLN A 78 -1.26 4.50 -10.09
C GLN A 78 -1.38 3.05 -9.58
N TRP A 79 -0.42 2.21 -9.99
CA TRP A 79 -0.39 0.81 -9.59
C TRP A 79 0.49 0.63 -8.36
N HIS A 80 -0.05 0.03 -7.30
CA HIS A 80 0.63 -0.17 -6.02
C HIS A 80 0.94 -1.65 -5.80
N MET A 81 2.21 -2.00 -5.62
CA MET A 81 2.60 -3.33 -5.16
C MET A 81 2.44 -3.39 -3.64
N VAL A 82 1.41 -4.08 -3.15
CA VAL A 82 1.09 -4.18 -1.72
C VAL A 82 1.40 -5.56 -1.12
N GLY A 83 1.77 -6.54 -1.95
CA GLY A 83 2.18 -7.87 -1.51
C GLY A 83 3.67 -7.94 -1.17
N ASN A 84 4.06 -9.00 -0.46
CA ASN A 84 5.48 -9.28 -0.20
C ASN A 84 6.24 -9.40 -1.54
N LEU A 85 7.35 -8.68 -1.67
CA LEU A 85 8.12 -8.60 -2.90
C LEU A 85 9.47 -9.32 -2.76
N GLN A 86 9.63 -10.39 -3.52
CA GLN A 86 10.91 -11.06 -3.65
C GLN A 86 11.87 -10.21 -4.50
N ARG A 87 13.15 -10.14 -4.09
CA ARG A 87 14.19 -9.34 -4.78
C ARG A 87 14.32 -9.65 -6.30
N ASN A 88 14.17 -10.90 -6.71
CA ASN A 88 14.24 -11.29 -8.12
C ASN A 88 13.09 -10.74 -8.98
N LYS A 89 12.02 -10.23 -8.35
CA LYS A 89 10.88 -9.57 -9.00
C LYS A 89 11.02 -8.04 -9.07
N ALA A 90 12.03 -7.46 -8.40
CA ALA A 90 12.22 -6.02 -8.35
C ALA A 90 12.27 -5.36 -9.73
N LYS A 91 12.93 -6.01 -10.71
CA LYS A 91 13.03 -5.49 -12.09
C LYS A 91 11.66 -5.38 -12.76
N SER A 92 10.82 -6.39 -12.64
CA SER A 92 9.46 -6.38 -13.20
C SER A 92 8.59 -5.33 -12.52
N VAL A 93 8.58 -5.33 -11.18
CA VAL A 93 7.76 -4.39 -10.40
C VAL A 93 8.17 -2.93 -10.64
N ALA A 94 9.47 -2.61 -10.69
CA ALA A 94 9.94 -1.27 -10.96
C ALA A 94 9.50 -0.73 -12.34
N HIS A 95 9.16 -1.60 -13.28
CA HIS A 95 8.67 -1.21 -14.60
C HIS A 95 7.22 -0.70 -14.56
N TRP A 96 6.32 -1.38 -13.83
CA TRP A 96 4.90 -1.05 -13.84
C TRP A 96 4.44 -0.27 -12.61
N ALA A 97 5.07 -0.46 -11.43
CA ALA A 97 4.59 0.12 -10.20
C ALA A 97 4.79 1.63 -10.11
N TYR A 98 3.79 2.32 -9.56
CA TYR A 98 3.88 3.67 -9.04
C TYR A 98 4.49 3.64 -7.63
N SER A 99 4.08 2.68 -6.80
CA SER A 99 4.62 2.50 -5.46
C SER A 99 4.78 1.04 -5.04
N VAL A 100 5.67 0.79 -4.07
CA VAL A 100 5.89 -0.50 -3.41
C VAL A 100 5.72 -0.32 -1.90
N HIS A 101 4.81 -1.08 -1.29
CA HIS A 101 4.47 -0.95 0.13
C HIS A 101 5.20 -1.94 1.04
N SER A 102 6.01 -2.84 0.48
CA SER A 102 6.62 -3.97 1.18
C SER A 102 8.14 -3.96 1.16
N VAL A 103 8.75 -2.77 1.23
CA VAL A 103 10.22 -2.66 1.28
C VAL A 103 10.67 -2.88 2.73
N ASP A 104 11.40 -3.97 2.98
CA ASP A 104 11.77 -4.42 4.33
C ASP A 104 13.27 -4.73 4.47
N SER A 105 14.06 -4.47 3.44
CA SER A 105 15.49 -4.77 3.48
C SER A 105 16.32 -3.89 2.56
N PRO A 106 17.58 -3.59 2.96
CA PRO A 106 18.53 -2.84 2.14
C PRO A 106 18.75 -3.47 0.76
N ARG A 107 18.74 -4.80 0.69
CA ARG A 107 18.93 -5.53 -0.57
C ARG A 107 17.77 -5.37 -1.54
N LEU A 108 16.54 -5.30 -1.03
CA LEU A 108 15.36 -5.06 -1.88
C LEU A 108 15.34 -3.61 -2.35
N ALA A 109 15.61 -2.65 -1.48
CA ALA A 109 15.69 -1.23 -1.84
C ALA A 109 16.72 -0.99 -2.96
N ALA A 110 17.95 -1.51 -2.81
CA ALA A 110 18.99 -1.40 -3.83
C ALA A 110 18.59 -2.04 -5.17
N ALA A 111 17.89 -3.18 -5.15
CA ALA A 111 17.41 -3.84 -6.37
C ALA A 111 16.33 -3.02 -7.08
N LEU A 112 15.43 -2.39 -6.33
CA LEU A 112 14.38 -1.50 -6.87
C LEU A 112 15.00 -0.22 -7.46
N ASP A 113 15.95 0.41 -6.76
CA ASP A 113 16.66 1.60 -7.23
C ASP A 113 17.37 1.34 -8.56
N THR A 114 18.20 0.28 -8.60
CA THR A 114 18.89 -0.15 -9.82
C THR A 114 17.92 -0.43 -10.97
N ALA A 115 16.82 -1.13 -10.67
CA ALA A 115 15.84 -1.51 -11.68
C ALA A 115 15.06 -0.31 -12.21
N ARG A 116 14.73 0.66 -11.34
CA ARG A 116 14.01 1.88 -11.73
C ARG A 116 14.91 2.76 -12.60
N GLY A 117 16.18 2.95 -12.24
CA GLY A 117 17.14 3.72 -13.02
C GLY A 117 17.45 3.12 -14.39
N ALA A 118 17.40 1.81 -14.53
CA ALA A 118 17.57 1.12 -15.83
C ALA A 118 16.30 1.10 -16.69
N GLY A 119 15.14 1.51 -16.15
CA GLY A 119 13.85 1.51 -16.84
C GLY A 119 13.59 2.76 -17.65
N GLU A 120 12.42 2.81 -18.29
CA GLU A 120 11.95 3.95 -19.10
C GLU A 120 11.26 5.04 -18.28
N ARG A 121 10.74 4.69 -17.09
CA ARG A 121 10.03 5.62 -16.21
C ARG A 121 11.03 6.55 -15.52
N ARG A 122 10.77 7.86 -15.61
CA ARG A 122 11.68 8.91 -15.08
C ARG A 122 11.33 9.31 -13.66
N GLU A 123 10.07 9.18 -13.26
CA GLU A 123 9.61 9.52 -11.91
C GLU A 123 10.19 8.52 -10.91
N PRO A 124 10.61 8.95 -9.72
CA PRO A 124 11.05 8.05 -8.68
C PRO A 124 9.95 7.03 -8.32
N LEU A 125 10.34 5.85 -7.90
CA LEU A 125 9.44 4.84 -7.36
C LEU A 125 9.15 5.17 -5.90
N HIS A 126 7.89 5.43 -5.56
CA HIS A 126 7.50 5.66 -4.18
C HIS A 126 7.60 4.37 -3.38
N VAL A 127 8.30 4.38 -2.26
CA VAL A 127 8.45 3.20 -1.41
C VAL A 127 7.98 3.48 0.01
N TYR A 128 7.25 2.50 0.57
CA TYR A 128 6.91 2.45 1.97
C TYR A 128 7.75 1.36 2.63
N LEU A 129 8.34 1.67 3.78
CA LEU A 129 9.01 0.66 4.57
C LEU A 129 7.96 -0.17 5.32
N GLN A 130 8.03 -1.49 5.14
CA GLN A 130 7.15 -2.39 5.88
C GLN A 130 7.67 -2.61 7.29
N ILE A 131 6.80 -2.38 8.27
CA ILE A 131 7.10 -2.57 9.70
C ILE A 131 6.34 -3.78 10.22
N SER A 132 7.03 -4.66 10.95
CA SER A 132 6.45 -5.74 11.75
C SER A 132 6.14 -5.22 13.14
N LEU A 133 4.86 -5.20 13.51
CA LEU A 133 4.39 -4.61 14.77
C LEU A 133 4.53 -5.55 15.99
N ASP A 134 4.81 -6.83 15.74
CA ASP A 134 5.00 -7.88 16.74
C ASP A 134 6.39 -8.52 16.72
N GLY A 135 7.31 -8.00 15.89
CA GLY A 135 8.66 -8.55 15.70
C GLY A 135 8.70 -9.84 14.88
N ASP A 136 7.57 -10.37 14.40
CA ASP A 136 7.56 -11.54 13.49
C ASP A 136 7.93 -11.11 12.07
N THR A 137 9.23 -11.08 11.80
CA THR A 137 9.77 -10.74 10.48
C THR A 137 9.64 -11.85 9.44
N ALA A 138 9.19 -13.06 9.82
CA ALA A 138 8.93 -14.15 8.87
C ALA A 138 7.81 -13.83 7.87
N ARG A 139 6.92 -12.90 8.24
CA ARG A 139 5.86 -12.37 7.37
C ARG A 139 6.29 -11.16 6.55
N GLY A 140 7.57 -10.76 6.61
CA GLY A 140 8.13 -9.52 6.07
C GLY A 140 7.98 -8.35 7.04
N GLY A 141 8.78 -7.33 6.81
CA GLY A 141 8.83 -6.13 7.63
C GLY A 141 10.03 -6.07 8.58
N LEU A 142 10.46 -4.85 8.86
CA LEU A 142 11.46 -4.57 9.91
C LEU A 142 10.76 -4.66 11.28
N ASP A 143 11.44 -5.22 12.26
CA ASP A 143 10.93 -5.19 13.63
C ASP A 143 10.80 -3.75 14.11
N ILE A 144 9.61 -3.36 14.60
CA ILE A 144 9.35 -2.02 15.14
C ILE A 144 10.30 -1.67 16.32
N ALA A 145 10.82 -2.67 17.01
CA ALA A 145 11.78 -2.48 18.10
C ALA A 145 13.22 -2.27 17.61
N ASP A 146 13.53 -2.60 16.35
CA ASP A 146 14.85 -2.36 15.74
C ASP A 146 14.91 -0.96 15.10
N LEU A 147 14.93 0.06 15.95
CA LEU A 147 14.98 1.47 15.47
C LEU A 147 16.19 1.75 14.57
N ALA A 148 17.34 1.10 14.87
CA ALA A 148 18.55 1.28 14.08
C ALA A 148 18.40 0.71 12.65
N GLY A 149 17.78 -0.46 12.50
CA GLY A 149 17.50 -1.05 11.20
C GLY A 149 16.50 -0.23 10.40
N VAL A 150 15.49 0.35 11.06
CA VAL A 150 14.54 1.27 10.40
C VAL A 150 15.27 2.53 9.91
N ASP A 151 16.12 3.15 10.75
CA ASP A 151 16.86 4.35 10.40
C ASP A 151 17.86 4.10 9.24
N GLU A 152 18.55 2.96 9.26
CA GLU A 152 19.47 2.57 8.18
C GLU A 152 18.74 2.45 6.84
N LEU A 153 17.58 1.77 6.83
CA LEU A 153 16.81 1.61 5.59
C LEU A 153 16.18 2.93 5.13
N CYS A 154 15.69 3.78 6.04
CA CYS A 154 15.23 5.14 5.71
C CYS A 154 16.36 5.93 5.04
N ALA A 155 17.55 5.94 5.64
CA ALA A 155 18.71 6.67 5.10
C ALA A 155 19.11 6.15 3.72
N GLN A 156 19.14 4.84 3.52
CA GLN A 156 19.43 4.25 2.23
C GLN A 156 18.43 4.66 1.15
N VAL A 157 17.12 4.56 1.45
CA VAL A 157 16.07 4.94 0.48
C VAL A 157 16.11 6.43 0.20
N ALA A 158 16.30 7.26 1.21
CA ALA A 158 16.41 8.72 1.03
C ALA A 158 17.64 9.17 0.23
N ALA A 159 18.72 8.37 0.24
CA ALA A 159 19.92 8.60 -0.55
C ALA A 159 19.85 7.98 -1.96
N SER A 160 18.82 7.20 -2.28
CA SER A 160 18.65 6.57 -3.60
C SER A 160 18.26 7.61 -4.64
N GLU A 161 18.77 7.44 -5.87
CA GLU A 161 18.51 8.37 -6.98
C GLU A 161 17.12 8.19 -7.59
N HIS A 162 16.60 6.95 -7.56
CA HIS A 162 15.38 6.56 -8.27
C HIS A 162 14.26 6.08 -7.34
N LEU A 163 14.45 6.20 -6.01
CA LEU A 163 13.41 5.92 -5.02
C LEU A 163 13.01 7.19 -4.27
N GLU A 164 11.78 7.22 -3.81
CA GLU A 164 11.26 8.24 -2.90
C GLU A 164 10.69 7.57 -1.66
N LEU A 165 11.19 7.94 -0.48
CA LEU A 165 10.65 7.46 0.80
C LEU A 165 9.28 8.12 1.04
N ALA A 166 8.21 7.39 0.75
CA ALA A 166 6.84 7.88 0.91
C ALA A 166 6.36 7.81 2.37
N GLY A 167 6.85 6.82 3.13
CA GLY A 167 6.47 6.63 4.52
C GLY A 167 6.55 5.17 4.98
N LEU A 168 5.67 4.78 5.90
CA LEU A 168 5.63 3.45 6.47
C LEU A 168 4.39 2.67 6.06
N MET A 169 4.48 1.34 6.07
CA MET A 169 3.37 0.43 5.91
C MET A 169 3.39 -0.64 7.00
N ALA A 170 2.23 -1.01 7.52
CA ALA A 170 2.13 -2.18 8.38
C ALA A 170 0.83 -2.95 8.18
N LEU A 171 0.89 -4.21 8.60
CA LEU A 171 -0.26 -5.11 8.75
C LEU A 171 -0.30 -5.50 10.24
N PRO A 172 -1.38 -5.19 10.96
CA PRO A 172 -1.48 -5.58 12.36
C PRO A 172 -1.49 -7.12 12.48
N PRO A 173 -0.89 -7.69 13.54
CA PRO A 173 -1.03 -9.10 13.85
C PRO A 173 -2.50 -9.46 14.04
N ARG A 174 -2.89 -10.66 13.61
CA ARG A 174 -4.31 -11.07 13.62
C ARG A 174 -4.95 -11.09 15.00
N GLU A 175 -4.15 -11.37 16.04
CA GLU A 175 -4.60 -11.53 17.42
C GLU A 175 -4.26 -10.30 18.29
N ALA A 176 -3.62 -9.28 17.71
CA ALA A 176 -3.30 -8.06 18.44
C ALA A 176 -4.51 -7.15 18.59
N ASP A 177 -4.52 -6.36 19.66
CA ASP A 177 -5.42 -5.23 19.80
C ASP A 177 -5.08 -4.18 18.73
N PRO A 178 -6.00 -3.87 17.79
CA PRO A 178 -5.74 -2.91 16.72
C PRO A 178 -5.38 -1.51 17.24
N ASP A 179 -5.99 -1.06 18.35
CA ASP A 179 -5.69 0.24 18.94
C ASP A 179 -4.22 0.31 19.42
N GLN A 180 -3.73 -0.74 20.07
CA GLN A 180 -2.33 -0.80 20.52
C GLN A 180 -1.37 -0.87 19.32
N ALA A 181 -1.67 -1.73 18.35
CA ALA A 181 -0.83 -1.93 17.17
C ALA A 181 -0.68 -0.64 16.33
N PHE A 182 -1.79 0.01 16.00
CA PHE A 182 -1.75 1.23 15.20
C PHE A 182 -1.21 2.45 15.95
N ARG A 183 -1.38 2.52 17.28
CA ARG A 183 -0.74 3.53 18.11
C ARG A 183 0.79 3.41 18.07
N GLY A 184 1.33 2.19 18.17
CA GLY A 184 2.76 1.96 18.04
C GLY A 184 3.29 2.35 16.65
N LEU A 185 2.53 2.02 15.59
CA LEU A 185 2.87 2.41 14.22
C LEU A 185 2.86 3.93 14.04
N GLN A 186 1.86 4.62 14.59
CA GLN A 186 1.79 6.08 14.56
C GLN A 186 3.04 6.71 15.20
N GLN A 187 3.42 6.24 16.39
CA GLN A 187 4.60 6.76 17.11
C GLN A 187 5.88 6.57 16.29
N GLU A 188 6.04 5.40 15.67
CA GLU A 188 7.20 5.14 14.81
C GLU A 188 7.17 6.01 13.54
N HIS A 189 6.01 6.21 12.94
CA HIS A 189 5.86 7.09 11.78
C HIS A 189 6.20 8.55 12.13
N GLU A 190 5.71 9.06 13.25
CA GLU A 190 6.04 10.40 13.75
C GLU A 190 7.55 10.56 14.01
N ARG A 191 8.20 9.51 14.56
CA ARG A 191 9.64 9.48 14.76
C ARG A 191 10.42 9.57 13.44
N VAL A 192 10.03 8.77 12.44
CA VAL A 192 10.65 8.79 11.10
C VAL A 192 10.47 10.16 10.44
N GLN A 193 9.27 10.77 10.55
CA GLN A 193 9.00 12.09 9.99
C GLN A 193 9.85 13.21 10.58
N GLN A 194 10.34 13.09 11.81
CA GLN A 194 11.26 14.09 12.39
C GLN A 194 12.55 14.21 11.58
N SER A 195 13.03 13.10 11.01
CA SER A 195 14.24 13.08 10.16
C SER A 195 13.94 13.18 8.67
N TYR A 196 12.76 12.71 8.25
CA TYR A 196 12.31 12.64 6.86
C TYR A 196 10.89 13.23 6.71
N PRO A 197 10.71 14.57 6.76
CA PRO A 197 9.37 15.19 6.74
C PRO A 197 8.54 14.86 5.49
N GLN A 198 9.18 14.51 4.37
CA GLN A 198 8.53 14.07 3.14
C GLN A 198 7.91 12.68 3.25
N ALA A 199 8.37 11.83 4.19
CA ALA A 199 7.84 10.49 4.44
C ALA A 199 6.52 10.55 5.22
N ASN A 200 5.57 11.33 4.73
CA ASN A 200 4.34 11.69 5.45
C ASN A 200 3.17 10.74 5.19
N ARG A 201 3.37 9.69 4.44
CA ARG A 201 2.33 8.71 4.13
C ARG A 201 2.39 7.51 5.06
N LEU A 202 1.24 7.08 5.56
CA LEU A 202 1.09 5.90 6.40
C LEU A 202 0.09 4.95 5.75
N SER A 203 0.59 3.83 5.21
CA SER A 203 -0.25 2.80 4.60
C SER A 203 -0.63 1.76 5.65
N ALA A 204 -1.82 1.87 6.20
CA ALA A 204 -2.32 0.99 7.26
C ALA A 204 -3.85 0.91 7.21
N GLY A 205 -4.40 -0.19 7.72
CA GLY A 205 -5.84 -0.43 7.71
C GLY A 205 -6.34 -1.15 6.46
N MET A 206 -7.24 -2.09 6.71
CA MET A 206 -7.92 -2.92 5.72
C MET A 206 -9.42 -2.95 5.99
N SER A 207 -10.14 -3.83 5.31
CA SER A 207 -11.62 -3.94 5.38
C SER A 207 -12.20 -3.99 6.81
N ASN A 208 -11.46 -4.55 7.79
CA ASN A 208 -11.96 -4.80 9.14
C ASN A 208 -11.44 -3.83 10.21
N ASP A 209 -10.44 -3.00 9.89
CA ASP A 209 -9.72 -2.18 10.85
C ASP A 209 -9.36 -0.77 10.33
N LEU A 210 -9.95 -0.38 9.17
CA LEU A 210 -9.65 0.91 8.55
C LEU A 210 -10.02 2.10 9.45
N GLU A 211 -11.09 2.02 10.22
CA GLU A 211 -11.53 3.08 11.13
C GLU A 211 -10.47 3.31 12.23
N THR A 212 -9.97 2.23 12.81
CA THR A 212 -8.91 2.32 13.82
C THR A 212 -7.60 2.84 13.21
N ALA A 213 -7.23 2.37 12.02
CA ALA A 213 -6.04 2.86 11.33
C ALA A 213 -6.13 4.36 11.01
N ILE A 214 -7.28 4.85 10.56
CA ILE A 214 -7.53 6.28 10.30
C ILE A 214 -7.40 7.10 11.58
N LYS A 215 -7.96 6.64 12.69
CA LYS A 215 -7.80 7.26 14.01
C LYS A 215 -6.34 7.46 14.41
N TYR A 216 -5.46 6.54 14.02
CA TYR A 216 -4.01 6.56 14.30
C TYR A 216 -3.17 7.06 13.11
N GLY A 217 -3.72 7.92 12.26
CA GLY A 217 -2.95 8.67 11.28
C GLY A 217 -2.76 8.00 9.92
N SER A 218 -3.42 6.86 9.64
CA SER A 218 -3.34 6.27 8.30
C SER A 218 -3.75 7.26 7.22
N THR A 219 -2.96 7.36 6.16
CA THR A 219 -3.23 8.17 4.97
C THR A 219 -3.57 7.33 3.74
N CYS A 220 -3.48 5.98 3.86
CA CYS A 220 -3.83 5.05 2.80
C CYS A 220 -4.42 3.78 3.39
N VAL A 221 -5.73 3.55 3.17
CA VAL A 221 -6.43 2.33 3.59
C VAL A 221 -6.57 1.37 2.39
N ARG A 222 -6.16 0.11 2.58
CA ARG A 222 -6.11 -0.92 1.53
C ARG A 222 -7.32 -1.83 1.62
N VAL A 223 -8.30 -1.64 0.75
CA VAL A 223 -9.59 -2.34 0.86
C VAL A 223 -9.76 -3.36 -0.27
N GLY A 224 -9.76 -4.64 0.10
CA GLY A 224 -10.06 -5.75 -0.80
C GLY A 224 -11.49 -6.26 -0.62
N THR A 225 -11.71 -7.14 0.36
CA THR A 225 -12.94 -7.92 0.52
C THR A 225 -14.20 -7.06 0.67
N ALA A 226 -14.13 -5.93 1.39
CA ALA A 226 -15.30 -5.06 1.57
C ALA A 226 -15.73 -4.36 0.26
N LEU A 227 -14.83 -4.20 -0.69
CA LEU A 227 -15.09 -3.59 -2.00
C LEU A 227 -15.33 -4.64 -3.09
N MET A 228 -14.42 -5.60 -3.19
CA MET A 228 -14.39 -6.57 -4.30
C MET A 228 -15.30 -7.79 -4.03
N GLY A 229 -15.69 -8.01 -2.78
CA GLY A 229 -16.39 -9.22 -2.36
C GLY A 229 -15.46 -10.40 -2.06
N PRO A 230 -16.02 -11.60 -1.87
CA PRO A 230 -15.24 -12.81 -1.61
C PRO A 230 -14.37 -13.19 -2.81
N ARG A 231 -13.21 -13.79 -2.50
CA ARG A 231 -12.27 -14.25 -3.52
C ARG A 231 -12.95 -15.25 -4.47
N PRO A 232 -12.80 -15.09 -5.82
CA PRO A 232 -13.29 -16.06 -6.78
C PRO A 232 -12.70 -17.46 -6.54
N LEU A 233 -13.53 -18.51 -6.60
CA LEU A 233 -13.11 -19.89 -6.36
C LEU A 233 -12.14 -20.45 -7.44
N THR A 234 -12.01 -19.75 -8.57
CA THR A 234 -11.22 -20.17 -9.74
C THR A 234 -9.80 -19.64 -9.79
N SER A 235 -9.35 -18.88 -8.79
CA SER A 235 -7.97 -18.39 -8.75
C SER A 235 -7.01 -19.51 -8.31
N ARG A 236 -6.48 -20.32 -9.27
CA ARG A 236 -5.33 -21.21 -9.08
C ARG A 236 -4.01 -20.43 -9.10
#